data_409fa03f2bc5e1602685a67d23bae0e3
#
_entry.id   409fa03f2bc5e1602685a67d23bae0e3
#
_cell.length_a   1.000
_cell.length_b   1.000
_cell.length_c   1.000
_cell.angle_alpha   90.00
_cell.angle_beta   90.00
_cell.angle_gamma   90.00
#
_symmetry.space_group_name_H-M   'P 1'
#
loop_
_entity.id
_entity.type
_entity.pdbx_description
1 polymer ?
#
loop_
_entity_poly.entity_id
_entity_poly.type
_entity_poly.pdbx_seq_one_letter_code
_entity_poly.pdbx_strand_id
1 'polypeptide(L)'
;MKAAKRESVLTNQLIRSGTSIGANIRKAFYAHGKADFIAKLQIALKECSESEYWLELLIESGYCDDKAVLYHCTELKRLLIASLNTAKSKL
;
A
#
# COMPACT_ATOMS: atom_id res chain seq x y z
N MET A 1 12.64 -20.79 -15.01
CA MET A 1 13.37 -19.60 -15.52
C MET A 1 12.44 -18.42 -15.70
N LYS A 2 11.46 -18.53 -16.61
CA LYS A 2 10.49 -17.43 -16.79
C LYS A 2 9.67 -17.18 -15.54
N ALA A 3 9.29 -18.23 -14.80
CA ALA A 3 8.53 -18.10 -13.58
C ALA A 3 9.34 -17.38 -12.49
N ALA A 4 10.63 -17.71 -12.37
CA ALA A 4 11.49 -17.07 -11.38
C ALA A 4 11.68 -15.57 -11.67
N LYS A 5 11.82 -15.20 -12.95
CA LYS A 5 11.91 -13.78 -13.34
C LYS A 5 10.64 -13.03 -13.03
N ARG A 6 9.48 -13.65 -13.33
CA ARG A 6 8.18 -13.04 -13.06
C ARG A 6 7.99 -12.81 -11.57
N GLU A 7 8.32 -13.84 -10.76
CA GLU A 7 8.24 -13.71 -9.31
C GLU A 7 9.12 -12.58 -8.80
N SER A 8 10.36 -12.49 -9.32
CA SER A 8 11.30 -11.46 -8.91
C SER A 8 10.77 -10.06 -9.22
N VAL A 9 10.18 -9.86 -10.40
CA VAL A 9 9.60 -8.58 -10.78
C VAL A 9 8.44 -8.23 -9.86
N LEU A 10 7.54 -9.17 -9.60
CA LEU A 10 6.37 -8.93 -8.74
C LEU A 10 6.81 -8.64 -7.31
N THR A 11 7.79 -9.39 -6.81
CA THR A 11 8.31 -9.20 -5.45
C THR A 11 8.97 -7.83 -5.31
N ASN A 12 9.74 -7.41 -6.30
CA ASN A 12 10.40 -6.10 -6.27
C ASN A 12 9.38 -4.97 -6.29
N GLN A 13 8.32 -5.10 -7.08
CA GLN A 13 7.24 -4.10 -7.09
C GLN A 13 6.52 -4.05 -5.75
N LEU A 14 6.30 -5.20 -5.13
CA LEU A 14 5.65 -5.27 -3.82
C LEU A 14 6.51 -4.59 -2.75
N ILE A 15 7.82 -4.87 -2.75
CA ILE A 15 8.75 -4.24 -1.79
C ILE A 15 8.76 -2.73 -1.98
N ARG A 16 8.83 -2.28 -3.24
CA ARG A 16 8.82 -0.85 -3.55
C ARG A 16 7.56 -0.18 -3.05
N SER A 17 6.39 -0.74 -3.38
CA SER A 17 5.13 -0.12 -2.97
C SER A 17 4.93 -0.19 -1.46
N GLY A 18 5.31 -1.31 -0.83
CA GLY A 18 5.22 -1.45 0.63
C GLY A 18 6.09 -0.46 1.37
N THR A 19 7.32 -0.25 0.89
CA THR A 19 8.24 0.74 1.47
C THR A 19 7.68 2.15 1.30
N SER A 20 7.08 2.44 0.14
CA SER A 20 6.48 3.74 -0.12
C SER A 20 5.28 4.02 0.79
N ILE A 21 4.47 3.00 1.10
CA ILE A 21 3.37 3.16 2.05
C ILE A 21 3.90 3.64 3.39
N GLY A 22 4.88 2.92 3.94
CA GLY A 22 5.45 3.26 5.24
C GLY A 22 6.09 4.64 5.25
N ALA A 23 6.84 4.97 4.21
CA ALA A 23 7.49 6.27 4.10
C ALA A 23 6.47 7.41 4.07
N ASN A 24 5.37 7.24 3.34
CA ASN A 24 4.38 8.30 3.22
C ASN A 24 3.50 8.43 4.45
N ILE A 25 3.23 7.34 5.16
CA ILE A 25 2.55 7.42 6.46
C ILE A 25 3.43 8.20 7.44
N ARG A 26 4.73 7.90 7.47
CA ARG A 26 5.65 8.61 8.33
C ARG A 26 5.71 10.09 7.99
N LYS A 27 5.77 10.42 6.70
CA LYS A 27 5.77 11.82 6.25
C LYS A 27 4.50 12.54 6.65
N ALA A 28 3.35 11.83 6.68
CA ALA A 28 2.10 12.42 7.11
C ALA A 28 2.15 12.86 8.57
N PHE A 29 2.78 12.05 9.43
CA PHE A 29 2.93 12.42 10.85
C PHE A 29 3.73 13.70 11.06
N TYR A 30 4.64 14.01 10.15
CA TYR A 30 5.49 15.19 10.23
C TYR A 30 5.09 16.27 9.24
N ALA A 31 3.86 16.19 8.73
CA ALA A 31 3.37 17.14 7.75
C ALA A 31 3.23 18.55 8.35
N HIS A 32 3.46 19.57 7.54
CA HIS A 32 3.43 20.96 7.96
C HIS A 32 2.03 21.56 7.97
N GLY A 33 1.03 20.80 7.57
CA GLY A 33 -0.34 21.28 7.55
C GLY A 33 -1.27 20.18 7.10
N LYS A 34 -2.57 20.50 7.16
CA LYS A 34 -3.60 19.52 6.85
C LYS A 34 -3.58 19.07 5.40
N ALA A 35 -3.35 20.00 4.47
CA ALA A 35 -3.29 19.66 3.05
C ALA A 35 -2.13 18.72 2.76
N ASP A 36 -0.98 18.95 3.38
CA ASP A 36 0.19 18.09 3.20
C ASP A 36 -0.06 16.71 3.83
N PHE A 37 -0.69 16.69 5.01
CA PHE A 37 -1.07 15.44 5.67
C PHE A 37 -1.97 14.60 4.76
N ILE A 38 -3.00 15.21 4.20
CA ILE A 38 -3.92 14.54 3.28
C ILE A 38 -3.19 14.04 2.03
N ALA A 39 -2.31 14.88 1.47
CA ALA A 39 -1.56 14.51 0.28
C ALA A 39 -0.69 13.28 0.51
N LYS A 40 0.00 13.22 1.66
CA LYS A 40 0.85 12.07 1.99
C LYS A 40 0.03 10.81 2.21
N LEU A 41 -1.12 10.91 2.85
CA LEU A 41 -2.00 9.76 3.04
C LEU A 41 -2.60 9.28 1.72
N GLN A 42 -2.89 10.19 0.79
CA GLN A 42 -3.38 9.81 -0.53
C GLN A 42 -2.34 9.02 -1.30
N ILE A 43 -1.06 9.41 -1.21
CA ILE A 43 0.02 8.65 -1.83
C ILE A 43 0.13 7.26 -1.19
N ALA A 44 0.05 7.20 0.15
CA ALA A 44 0.10 5.93 0.85
C ALA A 44 -1.06 5.01 0.42
N LEU A 45 -2.25 5.56 0.26
CA LEU A 45 -3.41 4.78 -0.18
C LEU A 45 -3.22 4.23 -1.60
N LYS A 46 -2.72 5.06 -2.50
CA LYS A 46 -2.42 4.63 -3.86
C LYS A 46 -1.43 3.46 -3.85
N GLU A 47 -0.34 3.60 -3.08
CA GLU A 47 0.66 2.55 -3.00
C GLU A 47 0.13 1.29 -2.32
N CYS A 48 -0.78 1.45 -1.36
CA CYS A 48 -1.43 0.32 -0.71
C CYS A 48 -2.30 -0.47 -1.70
N SER A 49 -3.02 0.24 -2.57
CA SER A 49 -3.81 -0.41 -3.62
C SER A 49 -2.91 -1.15 -4.61
N GLU A 50 -1.75 -0.57 -4.95
CA GLU A 50 -0.78 -1.26 -5.80
C GLU A 50 -0.22 -2.51 -5.12
N SER A 51 0.09 -2.43 -3.83
CA SER A 51 0.58 -3.59 -3.07
C SER A 51 -0.46 -4.72 -3.07
N GLU A 52 -1.72 -4.37 -2.90
CA GLU A 52 -2.82 -5.34 -2.93
C GLU A 52 -2.85 -6.05 -4.29
N TYR A 53 -2.71 -5.29 -5.36
CA TYR A 53 -2.69 -5.85 -6.71
C TYR A 53 -1.52 -6.82 -6.91
N TRP A 54 -0.30 -6.42 -6.50
CA TRP A 54 0.87 -7.29 -6.64
C TRP A 54 0.73 -8.55 -5.80
N LEU A 55 0.17 -8.45 -4.59
CA LEU A 55 -0.08 -9.60 -3.74
C LEU A 55 -1.09 -10.56 -4.38
N GLU A 56 -2.16 -10.03 -4.95
CA GLU A 56 -3.15 -10.85 -5.64
C GLU A 56 -2.51 -11.61 -6.80
N LEU A 57 -1.65 -10.95 -7.58
CA LEU A 57 -0.96 -11.60 -8.69
C LEU A 57 -0.04 -12.71 -8.20
N LEU A 58 0.69 -12.47 -7.10
CA LEU A 58 1.59 -13.48 -6.54
C LEU A 58 0.80 -14.69 -6.06
N ILE A 59 -0.33 -14.47 -5.42
CA ILE A 59 -1.18 -15.56 -4.93
C ILE A 59 -1.78 -16.34 -6.09
N GLU A 60 -2.33 -15.66 -7.08
CA GLU A 60 -2.93 -16.30 -8.25
C GLU A 60 -1.91 -17.09 -9.06
N SER A 61 -0.67 -16.61 -9.11
CA SER A 61 0.40 -17.29 -9.85
C SER A 61 1.01 -18.44 -9.07
N GLY A 62 0.61 -18.66 -7.82
CA GLY A 62 1.11 -19.75 -7.01
C GLY A 62 2.46 -19.49 -6.36
N TYR A 63 2.99 -18.28 -6.45
CA TYR A 63 4.27 -17.93 -5.82
C TYR A 63 4.13 -17.62 -4.34
N CYS A 64 2.93 -17.34 -3.89
CA CYS A 64 2.65 -17.00 -2.50
C CYS A 64 1.27 -17.55 -2.15
N ASP A 65 1.16 -18.22 -1.01
CA ASP A 65 -0.13 -18.71 -0.54
C ASP A 65 -0.52 -18.08 0.81
N ASP A 66 0.19 -17.04 1.22
CA ASP A 66 -0.08 -16.35 2.48
C ASP A 66 -1.17 -15.29 2.29
N LYS A 67 -2.40 -15.73 2.44
CA LYS A 67 -3.56 -14.84 2.31
C LYS A 67 -3.68 -13.87 3.48
N ALA A 68 -3.00 -14.15 4.59
CA ALA A 68 -3.00 -13.25 5.74
C ALA A 68 -2.34 -11.91 5.40
N VAL A 69 -1.28 -11.93 4.59
CA VAL A 69 -0.63 -10.69 4.16
C VAL A 69 -1.59 -9.84 3.34
N LEU A 70 -2.33 -10.48 2.42
CA LEU A 70 -3.33 -9.76 1.62
C LEU A 70 -4.42 -9.18 2.50
N TYR A 71 -4.90 -9.94 3.49
CA TYR A 71 -5.89 -9.47 4.44
C TYR A 71 -5.40 -8.21 5.17
N HIS A 72 -4.16 -8.24 5.67
CA HIS A 72 -3.60 -7.10 6.40
C HIS A 72 -3.44 -5.88 5.48
N CYS A 73 -3.08 -6.10 4.23
CA CYS A 73 -2.97 -5.02 3.26
C CYS A 73 -4.35 -4.37 3.02
N THR A 74 -5.39 -5.18 2.89
CA THR A 74 -6.76 -4.70 2.71
C THR A 74 -7.23 -3.91 3.92
N GLU A 75 -6.90 -4.38 5.14
CA GLU A 75 -7.25 -3.67 6.37
C GLU A 75 -6.53 -2.33 6.46
N LEU A 76 -5.25 -2.28 6.09
CA LEU A 76 -4.51 -1.03 6.05
C LEU A 76 -5.16 -0.05 5.07
N LYS A 77 -5.58 -0.54 3.91
CA LYS A 77 -6.27 0.29 2.93
C LYS A 77 -7.53 0.91 3.52
N ARG A 78 -8.33 0.12 4.24
CA ARG A 78 -9.54 0.62 4.91
C ARG A 78 -9.23 1.70 5.94
N LEU A 79 -8.17 1.50 6.72
CA LEU A 79 -7.76 2.48 7.72
C LEU A 79 -7.32 3.78 7.06
N LEU A 80 -6.59 3.70 5.95
CA LEU A 80 -6.17 4.89 5.21
C LEU A 80 -7.37 5.65 4.64
N ILE A 81 -8.34 4.92 4.09
CA ILE A 81 -9.57 5.53 3.56
C ILE A 81 -10.34 6.24 4.68
N ALA A 82 -10.50 5.58 5.82
CA ALA A 82 -11.21 6.16 6.97
C ALA A 82 -10.49 7.40 7.47
N SER A 83 -9.17 7.36 7.58
CA SER A 83 -8.37 8.51 8.02
C SER A 83 -8.49 9.69 7.07
N LEU A 84 -8.47 9.41 5.75
CA LEU A 84 -8.64 10.45 4.74
C LEU A 84 -10.03 11.08 4.81
N ASN A 85 -11.07 10.24 4.95
CA ASN A 85 -12.43 10.74 5.04
C ASN A 85 -12.61 11.63 6.27
N THR A 86 -12.05 11.22 7.41
CA THR A 86 -12.10 12.02 8.63
C THR A 86 -11.37 13.34 8.46
N ALA A 87 -10.18 13.31 7.88
CA ALA A 87 -9.40 14.54 7.66
C ALA A 87 -10.11 15.50 6.73
N LYS A 88 -10.69 14.97 5.64
CA LYS A 88 -11.39 15.81 4.66
C LYS A 88 -12.68 16.40 5.21
N SER A 89 -13.38 15.67 6.07
CA SER A 89 -14.65 16.13 6.63
C SER A 89 -14.47 17.30 7.60
N LYS A 90 -13.27 17.51 8.10
CA LYS A 90 -12.96 18.61 9.01
C LYS A 90 -12.45 19.85 8.30
N LEU A 91 -12.33 19.78 7.00
CA LEU A 91 -11.98 20.96 6.22
C LEU A 91 -13.17 21.91 6.14
#